data_6832fdb78b8436cebe0e50b5cf23fdfc
#
_entry.id   6832fdb78b8436cebe0e50b5cf23fdfc
#
_cell.length_a   1.000
_cell.length_b   1.000
_cell.length_c   1.000
_cell.angle_alpha   90.00
_cell.angle_beta   90.00
_cell.angle_gamma   90.00
#
_symmetry.space_group_name_H-M   'P 1'
#
loop_
_entity.id
_entity.type
_entity.pdbx_description
1 polymer ?
#
loop_
_entity_poly.entity_id
_entity_poly.type
_entity_poly.pdbx_seq_one_letter_code
_entity_poly.pdbx_strand_id
1 'polypeptide(L)'
;LSSAASDVYKRQVTPDGWYAGQRNAIRHSIEAKDNWYQLILRMYQLDAGVRQTFFRNFIVNASLKGSATQERVSEENDCNVPWAILLDPTSACNLHCTGCWAAEYGHKLNLDLETIDSIVKQGKELGTYMYIYTGGEPLVRKKDLIKICEMNPDCEFLSFTNGTLIDEEFCQEMLRVKNFVPAISLEGTEATTDGRRGDGVYQKVMHAMELLKSHGLPFGVSTCYTSANVDAVSSEEYFDHLIECGAYFAWFFHYMPVGNDAAADLLPTPEQRIKMYDSVRRFRATKSLFTMDFQNDAEYVGGCIAGGRRYLHINANGDVDPCVFIHFSNANIKECTLLEALKSPIFMEYHKGQPFNKNMLRPCPMLENPELLRKMVERAGAKSTDLQSPETAEHLCAKCDHYAEVWKKQADELWSESQAKKAAKKSTTC
;
A
#
# COMPACT_ATOMS: atom_id res chain seq x y z
N LEU A 1 34.58 -13.13 -10.47
CA LEU A 1 33.83 -12.15 -9.66
C LEU A 1 34.71 -10.92 -9.54
N SER A 2 34.19 -9.73 -9.99
CA SER A 2 34.94 -8.48 -9.85
C SER A 2 35.15 -8.16 -8.36
N SER A 3 36.19 -7.42 -8.01
CA SER A 3 36.49 -7.01 -6.63
C SER A 3 35.25 -6.32 -5.97
N ALA A 4 34.51 -5.53 -6.73
CA ALA A 4 33.30 -4.88 -6.28
C ALA A 4 32.19 -5.87 -5.84
N ALA A 5 31.97 -6.96 -6.59
CA ALA A 5 30.98 -7.98 -6.21
C ALA A 5 31.41 -8.74 -4.95
N SER A 6 32.72 -8.97 -4.77
CA SER A 6 33.27 -9.56 -3.55
C SER A 6 33.13 -8.64 -2.34
N ASP A 7 33.28 -7.33 -2.51
CA ASP A 7 33.12 -6.34 -1.42
C ASP A 7 31.68 -6.16 -1.02
N VAL A 8 30.74 -6.15 -1.98
CA VAL A 8 29.30 -6.14 -1.71
C VAL A 8 28.90 -7.40 -0.94
N TYR A 9 29.36 -8.57 -1.35
CA TYR A 9 29.07 -9.82 -0.64
C TYR A 9 29.64 -9.81 0.79
N LYS A 10 30.87 -9.36 1.00
CA LYS A 10 31.47 -9.24 2.33
C LYS A 10 30.68 -8.28 3.23
N ARG A 11 30.25 -7.13 2.72
CA ARG A 11 29.43 -6.17 3.48
C ARG A 11 28.05 -6.73 3.85
N GLN A 12 27.48 -7.61 3.02
CA GLN A 12 26.19 -8.25 3.30
C GLN A 12 26.25 -9.32 4.39
N VAL A 13 27.40 -10.00 4.56
CA VAL A 13 27.52 -11.12 5.51
C VAL A 13 28.24 -10.77 6.81
N THR A 14 28.84 -9.59 6.93
CA THR A 14 29.45 -9.12 8.19
C THR A 14 28.37 -8.73 9.22
N PRO A 15 28.63 -8.84 10.54
CA PRO A 15 27.69 -8.41 11.58
C PRO A 15 27.18 -6.99 11.40
N ASP A 16 28.04 -6.06 10.96
CA ASP A 16 27.75 -4.64 10.75
C ASP A 16 27.47 -4.26 9.28
N GLY A 17 27.27 -5.28 8.41
CA GLY A 17 26.99 -5.06 6.98
C GLY A 17 25.57 -4.62 6.70
N TRP A 18 25.28 -4.39 5.42
CA TRP A 18 23.94 -3.99 4.94
C TRP A 18 22.86 -4.92 5.47
N TYR A 19 21.75 -4.32 5.92
CA TYR A 19 20.61 -5.04 6.51
C TYR A 19 20.95 -5.90 7.74
N ALA A 20 22.03 -5.55 8.49
CA ALA A 20 22.44 -6.28 9.68
C ALA A 20 21.29 -6.41 10.71
N GLY A 21 20.54 -5.31 10.94
CA GLY A 21 19.38 -5.31 11.84
C GLY A 21 18.31 -6.30 11.41
N GLN A 22 17.95 -6.32 10.13
CA GLN A 22 16.93 -7.23 9.57
C GLN A 22 17.39 -8.68 9.62
N ARG A 23 18.66 -8.97 9.26
CA ARG A 23 19.21 -10.32 9.37
C ARG A 23 19.24 -10.83 10.80
N ASN A 24 19.62 -10.00 11.76
CA ASN A 24 19.63 -10.36 13.18
C ASN A 24 18.22 -10.58 13.70
N ALA A 25 17.23 -9.76 13.29
CA ALA A 25 15.84 -9.97 13.64
C ALA A 25 15.33 -11.33 13.15
N ILE A 26 15.62 -11.70 11.87
CA ILE A 26 15.23 -13.00 11.31
C ILE A 26 15.90 -14.16 12.07
N ARG A 27 17.20 -14.07 12.39
CA ARG A 27 17.91 -15.10 13.18
C ARG A 27 17.28 -15.26 14.55
N HIS A 28 17.03 -14.14 15.23
CA HIS A 28 16.37 -14.15 16.54
C HIS A 28 15.00 -14.81 16.48
N SER A 29 14.19 -14.47 15.47
CA SER A 29 12.87 -15.10 15.26
C SER A 29 12.97 -16.61 15.02
N ILE A 30 13.98 -17.08 14.28
CA ILE A 30 14.21 -18.52 14.06
C ILE A 30 14.62 -19.22 15.36
N GLU A 31 15.51 -18.61 16.16
CA GLU A 31 15.95 -19.15 17.45
C GLU A 31 14.82 -19.18 18.48
N ALA A 32 14.04 -18.10 18.56
CA ALA A 32 12.90 -17.98 19.48
C ALA A 32 11.66 -18.76 19.03
N LYS A 33 11.59 -19.19 17.76
CA LYS A 33 10.42 -19.81 17.14
C LYS A 33 9.15 -18.96 17.30
N ASP A 34 9.31 -17.64 17.22
CA ASP A 34 8.26 -16.66 17.44
C ASP A 34 7.23 -16.61 16.30
N ASN A 35 6.35 -15.61 16.31
CA ASN A 35 5.29 -15.44 15.32
C ASN A 35 5.83 -15.23 13.89
N TRP A 36 6.99 -14.59 13.71
CA TRP A 36 7.62 -14.41 12.39
C TRP A 36 8.16 -15.74 11.85
N TYR A 37 8.74 -16.57 12.71
CA TYR A 37 9.13 -17.92 12.34
C TYR A 37 7.90 -18.76 11.92
N GLN A 38 6.79 -18.65 12.65
CA GLN A 38 5.54 -19.33 12.28
C GLN A 38 5.00 -18.84 10.93
N LEU A 39 5.08 -17.53 10.66
CA LEU A 39 4.71 -16.99 9.34
C LEU A 39 5.58 -17.58 8.23
N ILE A 40 6.91 -17.68 8.43
CA ILE A 40 7.82 -18.29 7.46
C ILE A 40 7.44 -19.76 7.23
N LEU A 41 7.11 -20.52 8.29
CA LEU A 41 6.67 -21.91 8.13
C LEU A 41 5.37 -22.03 7.33
N ARG A 42 4.41 -21.12 7.53
CA ARG A 42 3.19 -21.09 6.71
C ARG A 42 3.51 -20.83 5.23
N MET A 43 4.47 -19.95 4.92
CA MET A 43 4.88 -19.68 3.53
C MET A 43 5.41 -20.94 2.82
N TYR A 44 5.91 -21.95 3.54
CA TYR A 44 6.31 -23.22 2.94
C TYR A 44 5.14 -24.06 2.43
N GLN A 45 3.89 -23.74 2.82
CA GLN A 45 2.68 -24.38 2.33
C GLN A 45 2.27 -23.87 0.93
N LEU A 46 2.82 -22.74 0.50
CA LEU A 46 2.60 -22.19 -0.84
C LEU A 46 3.21 -23.06 -1.92
N ASP A 47 2.66 -22.98 -3.14
CA ASP A 47 3.28 -23.56 -4.32
C ASP A 47 4.76 -23.16 -4.41
N ALA A 48 5.62 -24.14 -4.68
CA ALA A 48 7.06 -23.92 -4.66
C ALA A 48 7.52 -22.91 -5.72
N GLY A 49 6.91 -22.93 -6.90
CA GLY A 49 7.24 -22.02 -7.99
C GLY A 49 6.79 -20.58 -7.68
N VAL A 50 5.59 -20.43 -7.12
CA VAL A 50 5.06 -19.14 -6.67
C VAL A 50 5.93 -18.54 -5.56
N ARG A 51 6.27 -19.34 -4.55
CA ARG A 51 7.15 -18.91 -3.45
C ARG A 51 8.53 -18.47 -3.95
N GLN A 52 9.14 -19.20 -4.87
CA GLN A 52 10.45 -18.85 -5.45
C GLN A 52 10.37 -17.57 -6.28
N THR A 53 9.31 -17.41 -7.07
CA THR A 53 9.08 -16.21 -7.88
C THR A 53 8.87 -14.99 -6.99
N PHE A 54 8.02 -15.10 -5.97
CA PHE A 54 7.80 -14.02 -5.00
C PHE A 54 9.12 -13.60 -4.32
N PHE A 55 9.91 -14.55 -3.84
CA PHE A 55 11.20 -14.23 -3.22
C PHE A 55 12.14 -13.50 -4.20
N ARG A 56 12.25 -13.98 -5.41
CA ARG A 56 13.09 -13.36 -6.44
C ARG A 56 12.60 -11.95 -6.79
N ASN A 57 11.31 -11.79 -7.05
CA ASN A 57 10.76 -10.53 -7.55
C ASN A 57 10.64 -9.48 -6.43
N PHE A 58 10.07 -9.85 -5.30
CA PHE A 58 9.83 -8.93 -4.19
C PHE A 58 11.11 -8.61 -3.40
N ILE A 59 11.88 -9.65 -3.02
CA ILE A 59 13.08 -9.45 -2.19
C ILE A 59 14.27 -9.05 -3.06
N VAL A 60 14.62 -9.86 -4.07
CA VAL A 60 15.86 -9.64 -4.83
C VAL A 60 15.69 -8.48 -5.82
N ASN A 61 14.65 -8.49 -6.66
CA ASN A 61 14.50 -7.47 -7.69
C ASN A 61 14.01 -6.14 -7.10
N ALA A 62 12.86 -6.12 -6.41
CA ALA A 62 12.26 -4.87 -5.93
C ALA A 62 13.03 -4.27 -4.75
N SER A 63 13.40 -5.08 -3.72
CA SER A 63 13.93 -4.52 -2.49
C SER A 63 15.47 -4.38 -2.48
N LEU A 64 16.21 -5.25 -3.15
CA LEU A 64 17.68 -5.18 -3.15
C LEU A 64 18.23 -4.49 -4.41
N LYS A 65 17.93 -5.05 -5.58
CA LYS A 65 18.46 -4.55 -6.86
C LYS A 65 17.83 -3.21 -7.25
N GLY A 66 16.49 -3.13 -7.13
CA GLY A 66 15.73 -1.93 -7.48
C GLY A 66 16.11 -0.73 -6.63
N SER A 67 16.26 -0.90 -5.31
CA SER A 67 16.61 0.20 -4.40
C SER A 67 17.90 0.91 -4.76
N ALA A 68 18.93 0.18 -5.19
CA ALA A 68 20.20 0.78 -5.63
C ALA A 68 20.04 1.63 -6.91
N THR A 69 19.19 1.19 -7.83
CA THR A 69 18.86 1.95 -9.04
C THR A 69 18.04 3.19 -8.71
N GLN A 70 17.03 3.05 -7.84
CA GLN A 70 16.16 4.15 -7.39
C GLN A 70 16.99 5.26 -6.73
N GLU A 71 17.91 4.91 -5.83
CA GLU A 71 18.81 5.86 -5.15
C GLU A 71 19.65 6.64 -6.17
N ARG A 72 20.33 5.95 -7.06
CA ARG A 72 21.12 6.58 -8.12
C ARG A 72 20.31 7.50 -9.02
N VAL A 73 19.14 7.04 -9.51
CA VAL A 73 18.27 7.83 -10.40
C VAL A 73 17.70 9.04 -9.66
N SER A 74 17.36 8.89 -8.38
CA SER A 74 16.88 9.99 -7.53
C SER A 74 17.95 11.07 -7.37
N GLU A 75 19.20 10.71 -7.10
CA GLU A 75 20.32 11.63 -6.98
C GLU A 75 20.65 12.33 -8.31
N GLU A 76 20.70 11.58 -9.41
CA GLU A 76 20.99 12.12 -10.75
C GLU A 76 19.92 13.11 -11.25
N ASN A 77 18.70 12.98 -10.76
CA ASN A 77 17.54 13.74 -11.27
C ASN A 77 16.94 14.72 -10.27
N ASP A 78 17.42 14.76 -9.03
CA ASP A 78 16.90 15.59 -7.93
C ASP A 78 15.39 15.46 -7.77
N CYS A 79 14.89 14.20 -7.75
CA CYS A 79 13.48 13.88 -7.58
C CYS A 79 13.28 12.56 -6.82
N ASN A 80 12.10 12.34 -6.29
CA ASN A 80 11.74 11.05 -5.72
C ASN A 80 11.62 9.98 -6.81
N VAL A 81 12.02 8.72 -6.51
CA VAL A 81 11.83 7.56 -7.38
C VAL A 81 11.12 6.46 -6.60
N PRO A 82 9.95 5.98 -7.05
CA PRO A 82 9.10 5.09 -6.27
C PRO A 82 9.62 3.65 -6.22
N TRP A 83 9.44 3.00 -5.06
CA TRP A 83 9.61 1.56 -4.90
C TRP A 83 8.45 0.77 -5.52
N ALA A 84 7.23 1.33 -5.49
CA ALA A 84 6.04 0.74 -6.10
C ALA A 84 5.26 1.76 -6.91
N ILE A 85 4.60 1.31 -7.98
CA ILE A 85 3.65 2.11 -8.75
C ILE A 85 2.27 1.51 -8.55
N LEU A 86 1.33 2.33 -8.00
CA LEU A 86 -0.09 2.00 -8.01
C LEU A 86 -0.66 2.44 -9.36
N LEU A 87 -1.50 1.60 -9.94
CA LEU A 87 -2.18 1.96 -11.18
C LEU A 87 -3.58 1.35 -11.27
N ASP A 88 -4.48 2.12 -11.88
CA ASP A 88 -5.86 1.73 -12.14
C ASP A 88 -5.98 1.19 -13.57
N PRO A 89 -6.02 -0.13 -13.79
CA PRO A 89 -6.24 -0.67 -15.12
C PRO A 89 -7.58 -0.24 -15.70
N THR A 90 -8.55 -0.01 -14.82
CA THR A 90 -9.91 0.42 -15.15
C THR A 90 -10.55 1.17 -13.99
N SER A 91 -11.46 2.10 -14.31
CA SER A 91 -12.37 2.69 -13.31
C SER A 91 -13.67 1.88 -13.16
N ALA A 92 -13.91 0.88 -14.01
CA ALA A 92 -15.10 0.03 -13.90
C ALA A 92 -15.05 -0.86 -12.65
N CYS A 93 -16.16 -0.94 -11.93
CA CYS A 93 -16.31 -1.79 -10.76
C CYS A 93 -17.66 -2.51 -10.80
N ASN A 94 -17.70 -3.72 -10.27
CA ASN A 94 -18.91 -4.51 -10.14
C ASN A 94 -19.61 -4.33 -8.77
N LEU A 95 -19.09 -3.43 -7.92
CA LEU A 95 -19.66 -3.04 -6.62
C LEU A 95 -19.83 -1.51 -6.53
N HIS A 96 -20.65 -1.07 -5.55
CA HIS A 96 -20.89 0.34 -5.22
C HIS A 96 -20.72 0.55 -3.70
N CYS A 97 -19.49 0.49 -3.23
CA CYS A 97 -19.16 0.55 -1.81
C CYS A 97 -19.40 1.96 -1.25
N THR A 98 -20.00 2.05 -0.05
CA THR A 98 -20.16 3.33 0.65
C THR A 98 -18.83 4.00 0.94
N GLY A 99 -18.68 5.27 0.54
CA GLY A 99 -17.45 6.04 0.73
C GLY A 99 -16.24 5.49 -0.05
N CYS A 100 -16.46 4.99 -1.25
CA CYS A 100 -15.37 4.54 -2.12
C CYS A 100 -14.59 5.74 -2.65
N TRP A 101 -13.28 5.78 -2.43
CA TRP A 101 -12.40 6.86 -2.90
C TRP A 101 -12.29 6.94 -4.44
N ALA A 102 -12.55 5.84 -5.16
CA ALA A 102 -12.47 5.78 -6.61
C ALA A 102 -13.81 6.09 -7.32
N ALA A 103 -14.87 6.43 -6.59
CA ALA A 103 -16.21 6.65 -7.16
C ALA A 103 -16.23 7.81 -8.16
N GLU A 104 -15.46 8.86 -7.92
CA GLU A 104 -15.42 10.09 -8.71
C GLU A 104 -14.74 9.95 -10.09
N TYR A 105 -14.01 8.86 -10.34
CA TYR A 105 -13.46 8.56 -11.67
C TYR A 105 -14.51 8.05 -12.66
N GLY A 106 -15.72 7.67 -12.18
CA GLY A 106 -16.74 7.01 -13.00
C GLY A 106 -16.38 5.56 -13.33
N HIS A 107 -17.05 4.97 -14.36
CA HIS A 107 -16.94 3.53 -14.63
C HIS A 107 -16.53 3.19 -16.07
N LYS A 108 -15.96 4.14 -16.83
CA LYS A 108 -15.72 3.98 -18.27
C LYS A 108 -14.26 4.14 -18.69
N LEU A 109 -13.39 4.54 -17.77
CA LEU A 109 -11.98 4.78 -18.07
C LEU A 109 -11.20 3.48 -18.05
N ASN A 110 -10.24 3.35 -18.96
CA ASN A 110 -9.34 2.21 -19.04
C ASN A 110 -7.97 2.66 -19.53
N LEU A 111 -6.92 2.13 -18.93
CA LEU A 111 -5.60 2.10 -19.55
C LEU A 111 -5.54 0.92 -20.52
N ASP A 112 -5.08 1.11 -21.73
CA ASP A 112 -4.84 0.00 -22.63
C ASP A 112 -3.62 -0.84 -22.19
N LEU A 113 -3.52 -2.06 -22.72
CA LEU A 113 -2.47 -3.01 -22.37
C LEU A 113 -1.08 -2.44 -22.65
N GLU A 114 -0.93 -1.71 -23.76
CA GLU A 114 0.33 -1.13 -24.23
C GLU A 114 0.79 -0.02 -23.29
N THR A 115 -0.12 0.83 -22.83
CA THR A 115 0.16 1.86 -21.82
C THR A 115 0.60 1.24 -20.49
N ILE A 116 -0.09 0.19 -20.00
CA ILE A 116 0.29 -0.50 -18.76
C ILE A 116 1.69 -1.12 -18.90
N ASP A 117 1.97 -1.81 -20.01
CA ASP A 117 3.29 -2.40 -20.27
C ASP A 117 4.40 -1.34 -20.39
N SER A 118 4.09 -0.19 -21.01
CA SER A 118 5.01 0.96 -21.08
C SER A 118 5.34 1.50 -19.69
N ILE A 119 4.33 1.65 -18.80
CA ILE A 119 4.55 2.06 -17.40
C ILE A 119 5.49 1.07 -16.70
N VAL A 120 5.27 -0.23 -16.89
CA VAL A 120 6.11 -1.27 -16.27
C VAL A 120 7.54 -1.19 -16.81
N LYS A 121 7.74 -1.02 -18.11
CA LYS A 121 9.07 -0.89 -18.72
C LYS A 121 9.81 0.34 -18.20
N GLN A 122 9.16 1.50 -18.20
CA GLN A 122 9.73 2.74 -17.67
C GLN A 122 10.03 2.62 -16.16
N GLY A 123 9.14 2.00 -15.39
CA GLY A 123 9.37 1.74 -13.98
C GLY A 123 10.62 0.88 -13.73
N LYS A 124 10.83 -0.19 -14.52
CA LYS A 124 12.04 -1.04 -14.43
C LYS A 124 13.32 -0.26 -14.72
N GLU A 125 13.31 0.67 -15.67
CA GLU A 125 14.46 1.57 -15.94
C GLU A 125 14.80 2.43 -14.72
N LEU A 126 13.78 2.84 -13.95
CA LEU A 126 13.94 3.59 -12.70
C LEU A 126 14.24 2.68 -11.48
N GLY A 127 14.23 1.35 -11.63
CA GLY A 127 14.45 0.40 -10.55
C GLY A 127 13.18 -0.05 -9.82
N THR A 128 11.99 0.24 -10.34
CA THR A 128 10.71 -0.21 -9.78
C THR A 128 10.34 -1.57 -10.36
N TYR A 129 10.17 -2.57 -9.48
CA TYR A 129 9.78 -3.94 -9.83
C TYR A 129 8.51 -4.38 -9.09
N MET A 130 7.88 -3.50 -8.32
CA MET A 130 6.63 -3.74 -7.61
C MET A 130 5.53 -2.87 -8.21
N TYR A 131 4.44 -3.51 -8.64
CA TYR A 131 3.28 -2.83 -9.20
C TYR A 131 2.04 -3.24 -8.41
N ILE A 132 1.14 -2.29 -8.17
CA ILE A 132 -0.06 -2.52 -7.37
C ILE A 132 -1.26 -2.06 -8.17
N TYR A 133 -2.13 -3.00 -8.54
CA TYR A 133 -3.38 -2.67 -9.20
C TYR A 133 -4.43 -2.23 -8.20
N THR A 134 -5.14 -1.17 -8.55
CA THR A 134 -6.26 -0.62 -7.78
C THR A 134 -7.30 0.00 -8.74
N GLY A 135 -8.05 1.02 -8.37
CA GLY A 135 -9.03 1.68 -9.21
C GLY A 135 -10.47 1.29 -8.90
N GLY A 136 -11.23 0.92 -9.92
CA GLY A 136 -12.53 0.27 -9.76
C GLY A 136 -12.33 -1.15 -9.21
N GLU A 137 -12.64 -2.18 -9.98
CA GLU A 137 -12.25 -3.55 -9.66
C GLU A 137 -11.27 -4.05 -10.72
N PRO A 138 -9.98 -4.22 -10.38
CA PRO A 138 -8.96 -4.63 -11.35
C PRO A 138 -9.28 -5.96 -12.04
N LEU A 139 -9.90 -6.91 -11.33
CA LEU A 139 -10.22 -8.23 -11.87
C LEU A 139 -11.35 -8.24 -12.91
N VAL A 140 -12.04 -7.12 -13.14
CA VAL A 140 -12.88 -6.95 -14.35
C VAL A 140 -12.02 -7.14 -15.61
N ARG A 141 -10.72 -6.83 -15.52
CA ARG A 141 -9.73 -7.00 -16.60
C ARG A 141 -8.70 -8.09 -16.30
N LYS A 142 -9.08 -9.14 -15.56
CA LYS A 142 -8.15 -10.18 -15.11
C LYS A 142 -7.30 -10.82 -16.24
N LYS A 143 -7.83 -10.93 -17.47
CA LYS A 143 -7.09 -11.45 -18.64
C LYS A 143 -5.92 -10.55 -19.03
N ASP A 144 -6.14 -9.23 -19.04
CA ASP A 144 -5.09 -8.26 -19.36
C ASP A 144 -4.02 -8.22 -18.26
N LEU A 145 -4.44 -8.29 -16.97
CA LEU A 145 -3.51 -8.31 -15.85
C LEU A 145 -2.61 -9.55 -15.88
N ILE A 146 -3.16 -10.71 -16.16
CA ILE A 146 -2.39 -11.95 -16.35
C ILE A 146 -1.43 -11.80 -17.53
N LYS A 147 -1.85 -11.16 -18.63
CA LYS A 147 -0.97 -10.90 -19.77
C LYS A 147 0.20 -10.00 -19.42
N ILE A 148 -0.01 -8.95 -18.62
CA ILE A 148 1.07 -8.09 -18.12
C ILE A 148 2.03 -8.87 -17.22
N CYS A 149 1.51 -9.73 -16.33
CA CYS A 149 2.34 -10.62 -15.51
C CYS A 149 3.23 -11.53 -16.35
N GLU A 150 2.67 -12.11 -17.41
CA GLU A 150 3.39 -12.96 -18.36
C GLU A 150 4.49 -12.21 -19.11
N MET A 151 4.21 -10.96 -19.54
CA MET A 151 5.17 -10.11 -20.26
C MET A 151 6.30 -9.61 -19.35
N ASN A 152 6.08 -9.54 -18.02
CA ASN A 152 7.01 -9.00 -17.04
C ASN A 152 7.25 -9.99 -15.88
N PRO A 153 7.86 -11.17 -16.15
CA PRO A 153 8.02 -12.24 -15.16
C PRO A 153 9.04 -11.92 -14.05
N ASP A 154 9.79 -10.83 -14.19
CA ASP A 154 10.77 -10.31 -13.24
C ASP A 154 10.20 -9.26 -12.26
N CYS A 155 8.92 -8.87 -12.46
CA CYS A 155 8.19 -7.97 -11.58
C CYS A 155 7.21 -8.74 -10.67
N GLU A 156 6.84 -8.14 -9.55
CA GLU A 156 5.77 -8.62 -8.68
C GLU A 156 4.55 -7.71 -8.80
N PHE A 157 3.38 -8.30 -8.93
CA PHE A 157 2.11 -7.60 -9.08
C PHE A 157 1.20 -7.94 -7.91
N LEU A 158 0.83 -6.92 -7.14
CA LEU A 158 -0.20 -7.01 -6.12
C LEU A 158 -1.49 -6.37 -6.66
N SER A 159 -2.65 -6.89 -6.30
CA SER A 159 -3.93 -6.27 -6.66
C SER A 159 -4.80 -6.09 -5.43
N PHE A 160 -5.17 -4.84 -5.12
CA PHE A 160 -6.32 -4.60 -4.27
C PHE A 160 -7.57 -5.00 -5.07
N THR A 161 -8.35 -5.91 -4.52
CA THR A 161 -9.54 -6.45 -5.18
C THR A 161 -10.67 -6.67 -4.18
N ASN A 162 -11.90 -6.55 -4.64
CA ASN A 162 -13.04 -6.96 -3.83
C ASN A 162 -13.20 -8.49 -3.74
N GLY A 163 -12.38 -9.24 -4.47
CA GLY A 163 -12.29 -10.70 -4.42
C GLY A 163 -13.43 -11.45 -5.11
N THR A 164 -14.53 -10.78 -5.48
CA THR A 164 -15.75 -11.45 -5.99
C THR A 164 -15.59 -12.08 -7.37
N LEU A 165 -14.50 -11.78 -8.08
CA LEU A 165 -14.19 -12.30 -9.43
C LEU A 165 -13.04 -13.33 -9.42
N ILE A 166 -12.57 -13.73 -8.25
CA ILE A 166 -11.60 -14.82 -8.11
C ILE A 166 -12.36 -16.13 -8.28
N ASP A 167 -11.97 -16.90 -9.28
CA ASP A 167 -12.53 -18.19 -9.63
C ASP A 167 -11.42 -19.22 -9.89
N GLU A 168 -11.80 -20.47 -10.13
CA GLU A 168 -10.88 -21.57 -10.38
C GLU A 168 -9.94 -21.30 -11.56
N GLU A 169 -10.48 -20.76 -12.67
CA GLU A 169 -9.68 -20.42 -13.86
C GLU A 169 -8.60 -19.39 -13.52
N PHE A 170 -8.96 -18.38 -12.74
CA PHE A 170 -8.02 -17.34 -12.33
C PHE A 170 -6.93 -17.88 -11.38
N CYS A 171 -7.25 -18.81 -10.47
CA CYS A 171 -6.27 -19.48 -9.63
C CYS A 171 -5.26 -20.28 -10.48
N GLN A 172 -5.71 -20.99 -11.52
CA GLN A 172 -4.82 -21.69 -12.43
C GLN A 172 -3.89 -20.74 -13.21
N GLU A 173 -4.41 -19.60 -13.66
CA GLU A 173 -3.59 -18.57 -14.30
C GLU A 173 -2.57 -17.96 -13.34
N MET A 174 -2.93 -17.72 -12.08
CA MET A 174 -1.98 -17.27 -11.04
C MET A 174 -0.85 -18.28 -10.81
N LEU A 175 -1.17 -19.59 -10.77
CA LEU A 175 -0.16 -20.67 -10.69
C LEU A 175 0.75 -20.68 -11.91
N ARG A 176 0.23 -20.34 -13.09
CA ARG A 176 0.99 -20.32 -14.34
C ARG A 176 1.98 -19.15 -14.37
N VAL A 177 1.53 -17.91 -14.06
CA VAL A 177 2.38 -16.71 -14.12
C VAL A 177 3.26 -16.53 -12.88
N LYS A 178 2.78 -16.91 -11.68
CA LYS A 178 3.50 -17.00 -10.39
C LYS A 178 3.89 -15.67 -9.74
N ASN A 179 3.59 -14.55 -10.36
CA ASN A 179 3.99 -13.22 -9.91
C ASN A 179 2.79 -12.29 -9.67
N PHE A 180 1.64 -12.85 -9.27
CA PHE A 180 0.44 -12.11 -8.93
C PHE A 180 -0.04 -12.46 -7.51
N VAL A 181 -0.30 -11.44 -6.68
CA VAL A 181 -0.75 -11.59 -5.29
C VAL A 181 -1.97 -10.71 -5.03
N PRO A 182 -3.15 -11.26 -4.72
CA PRO A 182 -4.30 -10.45 -4.33
C PRO A 182 -4.22 -9.98 -2.88
N ALA A 183 -4.67 -8.75 -2.63
CA ALA A 183 -5.01 -8.20 -1.32
C ALA A 183 -6.53 -7.99 -1.30
N ILE A 184 -7.25 -8.93 -0.68
CA ILE A 184 -8.70 -8.99 -0.75
C ILE A 184 -9.31 -8.01 0.24
N SER A 185 -10.27 -7.22 -0.22
CA SER A 185 -10.96 -6.25 0.61
C SER A 185 -11.94 -6.94 1.57
N LEU A 186 -11.73 -6.74 2.88
CA LEU A 186 -12.57 -7.29 3.94
C LEU A 186 -12.70 -6.26 5.08
N GLU A 187 -13.92 -6.05 5.58
CA GLU A 187 -14.23 -4.97 6.54
C GLU A 187 -14.55 -5.50 7.96
N GLY A 188 -14.08 -6.70 8.29
CA GLY A 188 -14.31 -7.35 9.59
C GLY A 188 -15.28 -8.52 9.48
N THR A 189 -16.47 -8.39 10.06
CA THR A 189 -17.53 -9.41 10.06
C THR A 189 -18.34 -9.37 8.77
N GLU A 190 -19.22 -10.37 8.59
CA GLU A 190 -20.21 -10.36 7.50
C GLU A 190 -21.06 -9.09 7.52
N ALA A 191 -21.58 -8.73 8.69
CA ALA A 191 -22.42 -7.54 8.82
C ALA A 191 -21.69 -6.24 8.45
N THR A 192 -20.43 -6.07 8.85
CA THR A 192 -19.65 -4.87 8.53
C THR A 192 -19.16 -4.86 7.08
N THR A 193 -18.88 -6.02 6.52
CA THR A 193 -18.46 -6.15 5.12
C THR A 193 -19.62 -5.91 4.18
N ASP A 194 -20.74 -6.60 4.36
CA ASP A 194 -21.91 -6.46 3.53
C ASP A 194 -22.55 -5.07 3.68
N GLY A 195 -22.57 -4.53 4.91
CA GLY A 195 -23.07 -3.18 5.18
C GLY A 195 -22.35 -2.06 4.42
N ARG A 196 -21.06 -2.24 4.10
CA ARG A 196 -20.30 -1.27 3.30
C ARG A 196 -20.23 -1.61 1.82
N ARG A 197 -20.16 -2.90 1.48
CA ARG A 197 -19.83 -3.37 0.11
C ARG A 197 -21.02 -3.97 -0.65
N GLY A 198 -22.11 -4.25 0.04
CA GLY A 198 -23.32 -4.85 -0.50
C GLY A 198 -23.53 -6.30 -0.06
N ASP A 199 -24.79 -6.71 -0.05
CA ASP A 199 -25.22 -8.02 0.45
C ASP A 199 -24.54 -9.19 -0.26
N GLY A 200 -24.07 -10.17 0.51
CA GLY A 200 -23.45 -11.40 0.04
C GLY A 200 -22.01 -11.23 -0.46
N VAL A 201 -21.40 -10.07 -0.31
CA VAL A 201 -19.97 -9.84 -0.66
C VAL A 201 -19.07 -10.63 0.28
N TYR A 202 -19.38 -10.67 1.59
CA TYR A 202 -18.60 -11.44 2.56
C TYR A 202 -18.47 -12.91 2.16
N GLN A 203 -19.57 -13.56 1.80
CA GLN A 203 -19.56 -14.98 1.42
C GLN A 203 -18.72 -15.25 0.16
N LYS A 204 -18.77 -14.33 -0.82
CA LYS A 204 -17.92 -14.40 -2.03
C LYS A 204 -16.43 -14.24 -1.68
N VAL A 205 -16.10 -13.35 -0.76
CA VAL A 205 -14.73 -13.15 -0.27
C VAL A 205 -14.22 -14.40 0.46
N MET A 206 -15.02 -15.00 1.33
CA MET A 206 -14.65 -16.25 2.01
C MET A 206 -14.40 -17.39 1.02
N HIS A 207 -15.24 -17.53 0.01
CA HIS A 207 -15.03 -18.52 -1.05
C HIS A 207 -13.74 -18.26 -1.85
N ALA A 208 -13.45 -16.99 -2.20
CA ALA A 208 -12.21 -16.64 -2.88
C ALA A 208 -10.96 -16.98 -2.06
N MET A 209 -10.97 -16.72 -0.75
CA MET A 209 -9.88 -17.07 0.17
C MET A 209 -9.69 -18.60 0.26
N GLU A 210 -10.78 -19.36 0.30
CA GLU A 210 -10.75 -20.83 0.30
C GLU A 210 -10.12 -21.38 -0.99
N LEU A 211 -10.49 -20.85 -2.15
CA LEU A 211 -9.91 -21.22 -3.44
C LEU A 211 -8.40 -20.93 -3.46
N LEU A 212 -7.98 -19.73 -3.09
CA LEU A 212 -6.55 -19.37 -3.07
C LEU A 212 -5.75 -20.27 -2.12
N LYS A 213 -6.27 -20.52 -0.92
CA LYS A 213 -5.65 -21.39 0.08
C LYS A 213 -5.52 -22.82 -0.43
N SER A 214 -6.56 -23.38 -1.05
CA SER A 214 -6.56 -24.75 -1.57
C SER A 214 -5.55 -24.97 -2.71
N HIS A 215 -5.25 -23.89 -3.47
CA HIS A 215 -4.25 -23.91 -4.55
C HIS A 215 -2.83 -23.56 -4.07
N GLY A 216 -2.63 -23.31 -2.77
CA GLY A 216 -1.33 -22.87 -2.26
C GLY A 216 -0.88 -21.52 -2.83
N LEU A 217 -1.82 -20.63 -3.12
CA LEU A 217 -1.57 -19.29 -3.62
C LEU A 217 -1.47 -18.27 -2.47
N PRO A 218 -0.49 -17.34 -2.50
CA PRO A 218 -0.40 -16.29 -1.49
C PRO A 218 -1.49 -15.24 -1.68
N PHE A 219 -2.04 -14.78 -0.58
CA PHE A 219 -2.92 -13.60 -0.55
C PHE A 219 -2.83 -12.87 0.78
N GLY A 220 -3.25 -11.63 0.77
CA GLY A 220 -3.47 -10.85 1.97
C GLY A 220 -4.85 -10.24 2.00
N VAL A 221 -5.08 -9.39 2.99
CA VAL A 221 -6.33 -8.66 3.18
C VAL A 221 -6.05 -7.16 3.20
N SER A 222 -6.93 -6.40 2.58
CA SER A 222 -7.00 -4.94 2.66
C SER A 222 -8.23 -4.56 3.47
N THR A 223 -8.02 -3.90 4.61
CA THR A 223 -9.09 -3.49 5.51
C THR A 223 -9.11 -1.98 5.65
N CYS A 224 -10.20 -1.35 5.21
CA CYS A 224 -10.44 0.05 5.50
C CYS A 224 -11.17 0.16 6.84
N TYR A 225 -10.47 0.64 7.89
CA TYR A 225 -11.13 0.87 9.15
C TYR A 225 -11.84 2.23 9.19
N THR A 226 -13.07 2.19 9.70
CA THR A 226 -14.02 3.31 9.75
C THR A 226 -14.58 3.45 11.16
N SER A 227 -15.29 4.54 11.43
CA SER A 227 -16.04 4.71 12.69
C SER A 227 -17.00 3.53 12.98
N ALA A 228 -17.52 2.88 11.94
CA ALA A 228 -18.53 1.83 12.05
C ALA A 228 -17.96 0.42 12.29
N ASN A 229 -16.71 0.13 11.87
CA ASN A 229 -16.17 -1.24 11.93
C ASN A 229 -14.92 -1.38 12.81
N VAL A 230 -14.39 -0.30 13.38
CA VAL A 230 -13.12 -0.32 14.11
C VAL A 230 -13.12 -1.37 15.24
N ASP A 231 -14.23 -1.57 15.92
CA ASP A 231 -14.33 -2.55 17.01
C ASP A 231 -14.13 -3.99 16.50
N ALA A 232 -14.73 -4.31 15.36
CA ALA A 232 -14.57 -5.61 14.72
C ALA A 232 -13.13 -5.83 14.22
N VAL A 233 -12.58 -4.88 13.44
CA VAL A 233 -11.29 -5.05 12.75
C VAL A 233 -10.07 -4.84 13.66
N SER A 234 -10.26 -4.30 14.87
CA SER A 234 -9.23 -4.18 15.90
C SER A 234 -9.21 -5.35 16.89
N SER A 235 -10.16 -6.29 16.79
CA SER A 235 -10.29 -7.41 17.70
C SER A 235 -9.27 -8.51 17.44
N GLU A 236 -8.92 -9.29 18.45
CA GLU A 236 -8.02 -10.45 18.31
C GLU A 236 -8.64 -11.53 17.43
N GLU A 237 -9.95 -11.71 17.56
CA GLU A 237 -10.74 -12.66 16.78
C GLU A 237 -10.64 -12.40 15.28
N TYR A 238 -10.59 -11.13 14.86
CA TYR A 238 -10.44 -10.78 13.46
C TYR A 238 -9.07 -11.20 12.92
N PHE A 239 -7.98 -10.94 13.67
CA PHE A 239 -6.64 -11.34 13.26
C PHE A 239 -6.48 -12.87 13.21
N ASP A 240 -7.07 -13.59 14.17
CA ASP A 240 -7.08 -15.05 14.15
C ASP A 240 -7.87 -15.60 12.97
N HIS A 241 -9.03 -15.01 12.68
CA HIS A 241 -9.85 -15.36 11.51
C HIS A 241 -9.07 -15.19 10.20
N LEU A 242 -8.34 -14.09 10.02
CA LEU A 242 -7.52 -13.88 8.82
C LEU A 242 -6.44 -14.96 8.67
N ILE A 243 -5.81 -15.37 9.77
CA ILE A 243 -4.80 -16.44 9.78
C ILE A 243 -5.44 -17.78 9.43
N GLU A 244 -6.60 -18.09 9.99
CA GLU A 244 -7.37 -19.32 9.71
C GLU A 244 -7.81 -19.40 8.25
N CYS A 245 -8.25 -18.29 7.67
CA CYS A 245 -8.56 -18.18 6.24
C CYS A 245 -7.34 -18.39 5.34
N GLY A 246 -6.12 -18.21 5.87
CA GLY A 246 -4.89 -18.44 5.12
C GLY A 246 -4.18 -17.17 4.66
N ALA A 247 -4.60 -15.99 5.08
CA ALA A 247 -3.95 -14.74 4.74
C ALA A 247 -2.51 -14.67 5.29
N TYR A 248 -1.57 -14.13 4.50
CA TYR A 248 -0.17 -13.95 4.88
C TYR A 248 0.14 -12.53 5.35
N PHE A 249 -0.64 -11.56 4.91
CA PHE A 249 -0.53 -10.17 5.34
C PHE A 249 -1.91 -9.53 5.46
N ALA A 250 -1.98 -8.46 6.27
CA ALA A 250 -3.14 -7.59 6.39
C ALA A 250 -2.70 -6.13 6.31
N TRP A 251 -3.30 -5.39 5.42
CA TRP A 251 -3.03 -3.97 5.21
C TRP A 251 -4.22 -3.15 5.66
N PHE A 252 -4.03 -2.38 6.74
CA PHE A 252 -5.06 -1.53 7.32
C PHE A 252 -4.93 -0.10 6.78
N PHE A 253 -6.05 0.45 6.36
CA PHE A 253 -6.16 1.82 5.88
C PHE A 253 -7.19 2.58 6.72
N HIS A 254 -6.81 3.73 7.21
CA HIS A 254 -7.75 4.69 7.75
C HIS A 254 -8.68 5.15 6.63
N TYR A 255 -9.99 5.27 6.90
CA TYR A 255 -10.91 5.85 5.94
C TYR A 255 -10.47 7.26 5.55
N MET A 256 -10.47 7.54 4.26
CA MET A 256 -10.07 8.83 3.69
C MET A 256 -11.28 9.47 2.99
N PRO A 257 -11.71 10.68 3.36
CA PRO A 257 -12.92 11.31 2.84
C PRO A 257 -12.66 11.99 1.48
N VAL A 258 -12.39 11.18 0.46
CA VAL A 258 -12.08 11.63 -0.90
C VAL A 258 -13.36 11.71 -1.73
N GLY A 259 -13.45 12.73 -2.58
CA GLY A 259 -14.59 12.97 -3.47
C GLY A 259 -15.70 13.81 -2.86
N ASN A 260 -16.53 14.39 -3.73
CA ASN A 260 -17.63 15.26 -3.30
C ASN A 260 -18.70 14.51 -2.49
N ASP A 261 -18.90 13.21 -2.74
CA ASP A 261 -19.85 12.35 -2.06
C ASP A 261 -19.23 11.52 -0.94
N ALA A 262 -18.08 11.95 -0.40
CA ALA A 262 -17.41 11.27 0.70
C ALA A 262 -18.31 11.17 1.94
N ALA A 263 -18.39 9.97 2.52
CA ALA A 263 -19.15 9.69 3.74
C ALA A 263 -18.35 10.13 4.98
N ALA A 264 -18.42 11.40 5.34
CA ALA A 264 -17.58 11.98 6.41
C ALA A 264 -17.84 11.33 7.80
N ASP A 265 -19.01 10.76 8.04
CA ASP A 265 -19.37 9.99 9.23
C ASP A 265 -18.62 8.67 9.38
N LEU A 266 -17.99 8.19 8.32
CA LEU A 266 -17.09 7.04 8.36
C LEU A 266 -15.69 7.34 8.88
N LEU A 267 -15.32 8.62 9.09
CA LEU A 267 -14.04 8.96 9.71
C LEU A 267 -13.96 8.39 11.13
N PRO A 268 -12.95 7.59 11.46
CA PRO A 268 -12.73 7.13 12.83
C PRO A 268 -12.45 8.30 13.76
N THR A 269 -12.90 8.22 15.02
CA THR A 269 -12.48 9.18 16.04
C THR A 269 -11.00 9.01 16.37
N PRO A 270 -10.36 10.00 17.00
CA PRO A 270 -8.99 9.84 17.49
C PRO A 270 -8.80 8.64 18.43
N GLU A 271 -9.76 8.34 19.32
CA GLU A 271 -9.74 7.19 20.23
C GLU A 271 -9.81 5.87 19.46
N GLN A 272 -10.64 5.81 18.42
CA GLN A 272 -10.75 4.67 17.53
C GLN A 272 -9.44 4.44 16.74
N ARG A 273 -8.79 5.52 16.29
CA ARG A 273 -7.48 5.45 15.64
C ARG A 273 -6.38 4.95 16.59
N ILE A 274 -6.38 5.39 17.85
CA ILE A 274 -5.45 4.88 18.89
C ILE A 274 -5.70 3.38 19.12
N LYS A 275 -6.95 2.95 19.18
CA LYS A 275 -7.30 1.54 19.30
C LYS A 275 -6.70 0.70 18.16
N MET A 276 -6.79 1.16 16.91
CA MET A 276 -6.14 0.50 15.76
C MET A 276 -4.62 0.51 15.87
N TYR A 277 -4.03 1.66 16.23
CA TYR A 277 -2.59 1.79 16.45
C TYR A 277 -2.06 0.74 17.43
N ASP A 278 -2.71 0.57 18.58
CA ASP A 278 -2.32 -0.39 19.61
C ASP A 278 -2.56 -1.85 19.16
N SER A 279 -3.71 -2.13 18.56
CA SER A 279 -4.08 -3.47 18.09
C SER A 279 -3.14 -3.98 17.00
N VAL A 280 -2.87 -3.18 15.98
CA VAL A 280 -1.97 -3.58 14.87
C VAL A 280 -0.57 -3.86 15.40
N ARG A 281 -0.04 -3.03 16.31
CA ARG A 281 1.29 -3.25 16.89
C ARG A 281 1.35 -4.48 17.78
N ARG A 282 0.33 -4.68 18.63
CA ARG A 282 0.22 -5.85 19.49
C ARG A 282 0.17 -7.13 18.67
N PHE A 283 -0.69 -7.19 17.68
CA PHE A 283 -0.87 -8.41 16.89
C PHE A 283 0.25 -8.67 15.89
N ARG A 284 0.88 -7.62 15.36
CA ARG A 284 2.13 -7.75 14.60
C ARG A 284 3.24 -8.43 15.41
N ALA A 285 3.29 -8.18 16.72
CA ALA A 285 4.29 -8.75 17.61
C ALA A 285 3.96 -10.17 18.08
N THR A 286 2.72 -10.65 17.94
CA THR A 286 2.26 -11.90 18.56
C THR A 286 1.63 -12.90 17.60
N LYS A 287 1.12 -12.46 16.45
CA LYS A 287 0.41 -13.31 15.48
C LYS A 287 1.26 -13.59 14.23
N SER A 288 1.06 -14.75 13.62
CA SER A 288 1.77 -15.16 12.39
C SER A 288 1.14 -14.52 11.13
N LEU A 289 0.99 -13.19 11.15
CA LEU A 289 0.40 -12.38 10.09
C LEU A 289 1.21 -11.09 9.94
N PHE A 290 1.71 -10.80 8.73
CA PHE A 290 2.39 -9.53 8.47
C PHE A 290 1.37 -8.41 8.39
N THR A 291 1.35 -7.52 9.37
CA THR A 291 0.38 -6.43 9.45
C THR A 291 1.02 -5.08 9.18
N MET A 292 0.33 -4.25 8.42
CA MET A 292 0.72 -2.88 8.09
C MET A 292 -0.45 -1.94 8.39
N ASP A 293 -0.17 -0.78 8.98
CA ASP A 293 -1.13 0.31 9.17
C ASP A 293 -0.65 1.53 8.38
N PHE A 294 -1.30 1.80 7.27
CA PHE A 294 -0.83 2.79 6.29
C PHE A 294 -0.61 4.19 6.91
N GLN A 295 -1.50 4.62 7.79
CA GLN A 295 -1.42 5.94 8.41
C GLN A 295 -0.57 5.96 9.68
N ASN A 296 -0.52 4.87 10.44
CA ASN A 296 0.14 4.86 11.75
C ASN A 296 1.56 4.28 11.74
N ASP A 297 2.03 3.71 10.61
CA ASP A 297 3.36 3.12 10.49
C ASP A 297 4.41 4.06 9.87
N ALA A 298 4.10 5.35 9.72
CA ALA A 298 5.00 6.31 9.08
C ALA A 298 6.37 6.43 9.76
N GLU A 299 6.49 6.13 11.05
CA GLU A 299 7.75 6.11 11.77
C GLU A 299 8.77 5.09 11.24
N TYR A 300 8.28 3.95 10.71
CA TYR A 300 9.12 2.88 10.16
C TYR A 300 9.63 3.19 8.75
N VAL A 301 8.99 4.14 8.08
CA VAL A 301 9.30 4.53 6.70
C VAL A 301 9.72 6.00 6.57
N GLY A 302 9.85 6.72 7.70
CA GLY A 302 10.34 8.10 7.77
C GLY A 302 9.35 9.15 7.27
N GLY A 303 8.05 8.96 7.48
CA GLY A 303 6.99 9.91 7.12
C GLY A 303 6.13 9.46 5.95
N CYS A 304 5.40 10.41 5.35
CA CYS A 304 4.56 10.17 4.17
C CYS A 304 5.35 9.53 3.03
N ILE A 305 4.82 8.47 2.44
CA ILE A 305 5.46 7.68 1.37
C ILE A 305 5.03 8.08 -0.05
N ALA A 306 4.05 8.96 -0.18
CA ALA A 306 3.48 9.42 -1.46
C ALA A 306 4.43 10.36 -2.24
N GLY A 307 3.98 10.87 -3.36
CA GLY A 307 4.75 11.78 -4.21
C GLY A 307 6.03 11.16 -4.76
N GLY A 308 5.97 9.88 -5.12
CA GLY A 308 7.10 9.14 -5.67
C GLY A 308 8.16 8.72 -4.64
N ARG A 309 8.03 9.10 -3.34
CA ARG A 309 9.05 8.75 -2.34
C ARG A 309 9.14 7.24 -2.09
N ARG A 310 8.01 6.54 -2.05
CA ARG A 310 7.93 5.08 -2.07
C ARG A 310 6.89 4.59 -3.06
N TYR A 311 5.86 5.40 -3.35
CA TYR A 311 4.87 5.10 -4.37
C TYR A 311 4.30 6.37 -5.00
N LEU A 312 3.66 6.18 -6.14
CA LEU A 312 2.78 7.11 -6.82
C LEU A 312 1.54 6.35 -7.31
N HIS A 313 0.54 7.08 -7.78
CA HIS A 313 -0.67 6.53 -8.35
C HIS A 313 -0.85 6.99 -9.80
N ILE A 314 -1.28 6.11 -10.67
CA ILE A 314 -1.66 6.42 -12.06
C ILE A 314 -3.11 5.97 -12.23
N ASN A 315 -4.02 6.91 -12.41
CA ASN A 315 -5.43 6.60 -12.55
C ASN A 315 -5.78 6.03 -13.94
N ALA A 316 -7.02 5.55 -14.11
CA ALA A 316 -7.46 4.93 -15.36
C ALA A 316 -7.56 5.90 -16.57
N ASN A 317 -7.47 7.21 -16.35
CA ASN A 317 -7.31 8.22 -17.41
C ASN A 317 -5.85 8.39 -17.81
N GLY A 318 -4.90 7.96 -16.98
CA GLY A 318 -3.46 8.12 -17.17
C GLY A 318 -2.87 9.30 -16.40
N ASP A 319 -3.66 10.01 -15.58
CA ASP A 319 -3.14 11.08 -14.76
C ASP A 319 -2.23 10.51 -13.66
N VAL A 320 -1.11 11.17 -13.42
CA VAL A 320 -0.09 10.74 -12.45
C VAL A 320 -0.28 11.54 -11.17
N ASP A 321 -0.97 10.93 -10.21
CA ASP A 321 -1.27 11.52 -8.91
C ASP A 321 -0.18 11.21 -7.88
N PRO A 322 0.12 12.11 -6.94
CA PRO A 322 1.10 11.85 -5.89
C PRO A 322 0.66 10.74 -4.91
N CYS A 323 -0.65 10.55 -4.74
CA CYS A 323 -1.25 9.60 -3.79
C CYS A 323 -2.61 9.15 -4.31
N VAL A 324 -2.97 7.90 -4.04
CA VAL A 324 -4.28 7.32 -4.36
C VAL A 324 -5.47 8.06 -3.70
N PHE A 325 -5.21 8.86 -2.68
CA PHE A 325 -6.21 9.67 -1.96
C PHE A 325 -6.11 11.17 -2.29
N ILE A 326 -5.21 11.59 -3.16
CA ILE A 326 -4.99 13.00 -3.51
C ILE A 326 -5.04 13.13 -5.03
N HIS A 327 -6.21 13.45 -5.52
CA HIS A 327 -6.60 13.47 -6.91
C HIS A 327 -6.27 14.83 -7.54
N PHE A 328 -4.98 15.20 -7.52
CA PHE A 328 -4.44 16.43 -8.13
C PHE A 328 -3.17 16.13 -8.90
N SER A 329 -3.12 16.50 -10.16
CA SER A 329 -1.98 16.23 -11.03
C SER A 329 -1.61 17.41 -11.95
N ASN A 330 -0.36 17.37 -12.41
CA ASN A 330 0.16 18.20 -13.50
C ASN A 330 0.62 17.34 -14.70
N ALA A 331 0.51 16.01 -14.63
CA ALA A 331 1.10 15.11 -15.61
C ALA A 331 0.15 13.96 -15.98
N ASN A 332 0.19 13.57 -17.25
CA ASN A 332 -0.51 12.37 -17.72
C ASN A 332 0.48 11.46 -18.44
N ILE A 333 0.49 10.18 -18.10
CA ILE A 333 1.47 9.19 -18.59
C ILE A 333 1.36 8.93 -20.11
N LYS A 334 0.26 9.34 -20.73
CA LYS A 334 0.06 9.28 -22.19
C LYS A 334 0.73 10.45 -22.91
N GLU A 335 1.13 11.50 -22.18
CA GLU A 335 1.69 12.74 -22.71
C GLU A 335 3.15 12.96 -22.32
N CYS A 336 3.63 12.30 -21.26
CA CYS A 336 4.99 12.42 -20.77
C CYS A 336 5.54 11.06 -20.27
N THR A 337 6.84 11.00 -20.06
CA THR A 337 7.50 9.85 -19.45
C THR A 337 7.26 9.81 -17.94
N LEU A 338 7.43 8.63 -17.33
CA LEU A 338 7.33 8.47 -15.89
C LEU A 338 8.33 9.36 -15.13
N LEU A 339 9.55 9.52 -15.64
CA LEU A 339 10.55 10.39 -15.03
C LEU A 339 10.17 11.88 -15.12
N GLU A 340 9.59 12.32 -16.22
CA GLU A 340 9.05 13.69 -16.35
C GLU A 340 7.89 13.92 -15.40
N ALA A 341 6.98 12.95 -15.25
CA ALA A 341 5.89 13.02 -14.28
C ALA A 341 6.40 13.16 -12.83
N LEU A 342 7.46 12.43 -12.45
CA LEU A 342 8.11 12.54 -11.13
C LEU A 342 8.76 13.91 -10.88
N LYS A 343 9.01 14.67 -11.91
CA LYS A 343 9.53 16.06 -11.85
C LYS A 343 8.43 17.11 -12.02
N SER A 344 7.17 16.72 -12.14
CA SER A 344 6.05 17.66 -12.26
C SER A 344 5.93 18.52 -10.99
N PRO A 345 5.34 19.72 -11.09
CA PRO A 345 5.30 20.65 -9.97
C PRO A 345 4.75 20.08 -8.68
N ILE A 346 3.66 19.29 -8.72
CA ILE A 346 3.09 18.71 -7.50
C ILE A 346 4.03 17.66 -6.87
N PHE A 347 4.72 16.85 -7.67
CA PHE A 347 5.70 15.88 -7.16
C PHE A 347 6.91 16.56 -6.54
N MET A 348 7.34 17.70 -7.09
CA MET A 348 8.43 18.49 -6.51
C MET A 348 8.04 19.18 -5.20
N GLU A 349 6.76 19.53 -4.98
CA GLU A 349 6.26 19.96 -3.67
C GLU A 349 6.39 18.84 -2.62
N TYR A 350 6.12 17.59 -3.01
CA TYR A 350 6.35 16.41 -2.15
C TYR A 350 7.84 16.19 -1.87
N HIS A 351 8.66 16.17 -2.90
CA HIS A 351 10.10 15.95 -2.78
C HIS A 351 10.76 16.94 -1.82
N LYS A 352 10.44 18.23 -1.95
CA LYS A 352 11.00 19.31 -1.11
C LYS A 352 10.40 19.37 0.29
N GLY A 353 9.14 18.95 0.45
CA GLY A 353 8.38 19.11 1.70
C GLY A 353 8.49 17.92 2.67
N GLN A 354 8.82 16.74 2.20
CA GLN A 354 8.87 15.54 3.04
C GLN A 354 10.13 15.49 3.94
N PRO A 355 9.98 15.01 5.19
CA PRO A 355 8.74 14.65 5.88
C PRO A 355 7.92 15.88 6.28
N PHE A 356 6.62 15.84 6.03
CA PHE A 356 5.72 16.97 6.27
C PHE A 356 5.53 17.32 7.75
N ASN A 357 5.80 16.40 8.65
CA ASN A 357 5.69 16.58 10.08
C ASN A 357 6.78 15.80 10.82
N LYS A 358 7.30 16.34 11.91
CA LYS A 358 8.25 15.65 12.80
C LYS A 358 7.57 14.56 13.62
N ASN A 359 6.29 14.73 13.94
CA ASN A 359 5.47 13.68 14.55
C ASN A 359 4.98 12.72 13.47
N MET A 360 5.53 11.49 13.48
CA MET A 360 5.23 10.47 12.47
C MET A 360 3.85 9.84 12.60
N LEU A 361 3.04 10.23 13.58
CA LEU A 361 1.60 9.94 13.65
C LEU A 361 0.76 11.00 12.93
N ARG A 362 1.41 12.00 12.31
CA ARG A 362 0.80 13.07 11.53
C ARG A 362 1.49 13.25 10.18
N PRO A 363 1.70 12.16 9.40
CA PRO A 363 2.53 12.21 8.20
C PRO A 363 1.81 12.78 6.97
N CYS A 364 0.48 12.70 6.89
CA CYS A 364 -0.28 12.98 5.68
C CYS A 364 -0.50 14.50 5.49
N PRO A 365 -0.22 15.04 4.29
CA PRO A 365 -0.50 16.44 4.01
C PRO A 365 -2.00 16.76 3.89
N MET A 366 -2.87 15.75 3.67
CA MET A 366 -4.32 15.92 3.60
C MET A 366 -4.98 15.69 4.96
N LEU A 367 -4.85 14.49 5.54
CA LEU A 367 -5.62 14.11 6.73
C LEU A 367 -5.20 14.84 8.01
N GLU A 368 -3.89 15.05 8.19
CA GLU A 368 -3.35 15.63 9.43
C GLU A 368 -2.74 17.02 9.27
N ASN A 369 -2.51 17.47 8.03
CA ASN A 369 -1.92 18.77 7.73
C ASN A 369 -2.63 19.41 6.51
N PRO A 370 -3.97 19.57 6.53
CA PRO A 370 -4.76 19.97 5.34
C PRO A 370 -4.35 21.32 4.76
N GLU A 371 -3.95 22.28 5.60
CA GLU A 371 -3.43 23.58 5.16
C GLU A 371 -2.16 23.46 4.30
N LEU A 372 -1.36 22.42 4.53
CA LEU A 372 -0.19 22.17 3.71
C LEU A 372 -0.57 21.71 2.29
N LEU A 373 -1.55 20.80 2.17
CA LEU A 373 -2.01 20.33 0.87
C LEU A 373 -2.61 21.48 0.03
N ARG A 374 -3.43 22.36 0.65
CA ARG A 374 -3.96 23.55 -0.03
C ARG A 374 -2.84 24.35 -0.70
N LYS A 375 -1.80 24.67 0.07
CA LYS A 375 -0.64 25.43 -0.42
C LYS A 375 0.17 24.70 -1.48
N MET A 376 0.33 23.39 -1.35
CA MET A 376 1.06 22.56 -2.34
C MET A 376 0.32 22.55 -3.69
N VAL A 377 -0.99 22.32 -3.68
CA VAL A 377 -1.81 22.32 -4.90
C VAL A 377 -1.83 23.70 -5.55
N GLU A 378 -1.99 24.77 -4.77
CA GLU A 378 -1.96 26.16 -5.27
C GLU A 378 -0.61 26.49 -5.91
N ARG A 379 0.52 26.24 -5.22
CA ARG A 379 1.87 26.53 -5.74
C ARG A 379 2.21 25.71 -6.97
N ALA A 380 1.78 24.45 -6.99
CA ALA A 380 1.99 23.56 -8.11
C ALA A 380 1.09 23.89 -9.31
N GLY A 381 -0.02 24.60 -9.11
CA GLY A 381 -1.06 24.76 -10.12
C GLY A 381 -1.64 23.42 -10.60
N ALA A 382 -1.66 22.42 -9.70
CA ALA A 382 -2.17 21.08 -10.03
C ALA A 382 -3.70 21.12 -10.17
N LYS A 383 -4.22 20.29 -11.09
CA LYS A 383 -5.65 20.22 -11.39
C LYS A 383 -6.26 18.96 -10.80
N SER A 384 -7.55 19.04 -10.44
CA SER A 384 -8.30 17.85 -10.03
C SER A 384 -8.33 16.80 -11.14
N THR A 385 -8.13 15.55 -10.78
CA THR A 385 -8.20 14.37 -11.67
C THR A 385 -9.53 13.62 -11.52
N ASP A 386 -10.45 14.13 -10.71
CA ASP A 386 -11.83 13.66 -10.61
C ASP A 386 -12.63 14.19 -11.80
N LEU A 387 -12.75 13.39 -12.84
CA LEU A 387 -13.31 13.85 -14.12
C LEU A 387 -14.83 14.02 -14.09
N GLN A 388 -15.54 13.27 -13.24
CA GLN A 388 -17.00 13.33 -13.17
C GLN A 388 -17.50 14.47 -12.30
N SER A 389 -16.83 14.68 -11.17
CA SER A 389 -17.18 15.69 -10.18
C SER A 389 -15.91 16.32 -9.62
N PRO A 390 -15.23 17.20 -10.38
CA PRO A 390 -13.95 17.79 -9.96
C PRO A 390 -14.06 18.43 -8.58
N GLU A 391 -13.24 17.95 -7.64
CA GLU A 391 -13.15 18.47 -6.30
C GLU A 391 -12.02 19.50 -6.19
N THR A 392 -12.24 20.60 -5.46
CA THR A 392 -11.18 21.57 -5.16
C THR A 392 -10.35 21.13 -3.96
N ALA A 393 -9.08 21.57 -3.90
CA ALA A 393 -8.23 21.29 -2.73
C ALA A 393 -8.82 21.88 -1.44
N GLU A 394 -9.50 23.03 -1.54
CA GLU A 394 -10.20 23.66 -0.42
C GLU A 394 -11.32 22.77 0.13
N HIS A 395 -12.17 22.24 -0.76
CA HIS A 395 -13.28 21.35 -0.35
C HIS A 395 -12.77 20.03 0.22
N LEU A 396 -11.80 19.39 -0.43
CA LEU A 396 -11.18 18.15 0.05
C LEU A 396 -10.59 18.33 1.46
N CYS A 397 -9.80 19.37 1.64
CA CYS A 397 -9.12 19.67 2.90
C CYS A 397 -10.09 20.09 4.02
N ALA A 398 -11.16 20.80 3.69
CA ALA A 398 -12.18 21.24 4.68
C ALA A 398 -12.82 20.04 5.42
N LYS A 399 -12.96 18.90 4.76
CA LYS A 399 -13.44 17.64 5.38
C LYS A 399 -12.47 17.09 6.45
N CYS A 400 -11.19 17.47 6.37
CA CYS A 400 -10.13 17.02 7.28
C CYS A 400 -9.76 18.00 8.37
N ASP A 401 -10.14 19.29 8.27
CA ASP A 401 -9.69 20.36 9.18
C ASP A 401 -10.00 20.03 10.65
N HIS A 402 -11.25 19.74 10.96
CA HIS A 402 -11.65 19.37 12.33
C HIS A 402 -10.93 18.11 12.83
N TYR A 403 -10.84 17.09 11.99
CA TYR A 403 -10.13 15.86 12.33
C TYR A 403 -8.66 16.12 12.64
N ALA A 404 -7.97 16.91 11.81
CA ALA A 404 -6.57 17.26 12.01
C ALA A 404 -6.32 17.99 13.33
N GLU A 405 -7.24 18.89 13.73
CA GLU A 405 -7.17 19.64 14.98
C GLU A 405 -7.33 18.72 16.20
N VAL A 406 -8.37 17.88 16.22
CA VAL A 406 -8.61 16.99 17.38
C VAL A 406 -7.57 15.89 17.47
N TRP A 407 -7.12 15.33 16.34
CA TRP A 407 -6.07 14.31 16.31
C TRP A 407 -4.72 14.84 16.78
N LYS A 408 -4.40 16.09 16.49
CA LYS A 408 -3.10 16.72 16.82
C LYS A 408 -2.72 16.50 18.29
N LYS A 409 -3.62 16.79 19.22
CA LYS A 409 -3.34 16.69 20.65
C LYS A 409 -3.01 15.26 21.06
N GLN A 410 -3.85 14.30 20.66
CA GLN A 410 -3.67 12.90 21.00
C GLN A 410 -2.43 12.30 20.32
N ALA A 411 -2.17 12.68 19.06
CA ALA A 411 -0.98 12.26 18.34
C ALA A 411 0.32 12.77 19.00
N ASP A 412 0.34 13.99 19.51
CA ASP A 412 1.53 14.57 20.15
C ASP A 412 1.80 13.89 21.50
N GLU A 413 0.78 13.58 22.27
CA GLU A 413 0.88 12.80 23.53
C GLU A 413 1.38 11.38 23.24
N LEU A 414 0.72 10.64 22.34
CA LEU A 414 1.07 9.27 21.99
C LEU A 414 2.48 9.14 21.38
N TRP A 415 2.88 10.12 20.56
CA TRP A 415 4.22 10.17 19.97
C TRP A 415 5.29 10.38 21.04
N SER A 416 5.06 11.32 21.97
CA SER A 416 5.99 11.59 23.07
C SER A 416 6.19 10.38 23.96
N GLU A 417 5.11 9.66 24.30
CA GLU A 417 5.18 8.41 25.07
C GLU A 417 5.95 7.30 24.31
N SER A 418 5.67 7.15 23.03
CA SER A 418 6.36 6.16 22.16
C SER A 418 7.86 6.42 22.12
N GLN A 419 8.28 7.69 21.95
CA GLN A 419 9.70 8.06 21.91
C GLN A 419 10.36 7.86 23.29
N ALA A 420 9.70 8.18 24.39
CA ALA A 420 10.20 7.94 25.75
C ALA A 420 10.41 6.43 26.01
N LYS A 421 9.45 5.57 25.62
CA LYS A 421 9.58 4.11 25.75
C LYS A 421 10.76 3.56 24.94
N LYS A 422 11.01 4.09 23.73
CA LYS A 422 12.14 3.69 22.88
C LYS A 422 13.48 4.13 23.49
N ALA A 423 13.57 5.34 24.04
CA ALA A 423 14.76 5.85 24.71
C ALA A 423 15.11 5.00 25.94
N ALA A 424 14.12 4.65 26.76
CA ALA A 424 14.30 3.80 27.94
C ALA A 424 14.81 2.39 27.56
N LYS A 425 14.29 1.77 26.49
CA LYS A 425 14.78 0.48 26.02
C LYS A 425 16.23 0.53 25.54
N LYS A 426 16.65 1.60 24.86
CA LYS A 426 18.05 1.76 24.42
C LYS A 426 19.01 1.91 25.59
N SER A 427 18.63 2.57 26.69
CA SER A 427 19.46 2.75 27.88
C SER A 427 19.61 1.46 28.71
N THR A 428 18.72 0.47 28.55
CA THR A 428 18.76 -0.82 29.26
C THR A 428 19.57 -1.90 28.50
N THR A 429 19.92 -1.62 27.23
CA THR A 429 20.62 -2.58 26.34
C THR A 429 22.09 -2.19 26.11
N CYS A 430 22.55 -1.10 26.72
CA CYS A 430 23.96 -0.71 26.85
C CYS A 430 24.47 -1.08 28.26
#